data_66f98ea317947a788adc86ef36b6ed52
#
_entry.id   66f98ea317947a788adc86ef36b6ed52
#
_cell.length_a   1.000
_cell.length_b   1.000
_cell.length_c   1.000
_cell.angle_alpha   90.00
_cell.angle_beta   90.00
_cell.angle_gamma   90.00
#
_symmetry.space_group_name_H-M   'P 1'
#
loop_
_entity.id
_entity.type
_entity.pdbx_description
1 polymer ?
#
loop_
_entity_poly.entity_id
_entity_poly.type
_entity_poly.pdbx_seq_one_letter_code
_entity_poly.pdbx_strand_id
1 'polypeptide(L)'
;MINSKLPDVGTTIFTVMSELAAVEGALNLSQGFPDFDGPSALLERVQYYLTHGHNQYAPMMGVSTLRAAIAEKVLALYGCTLDPLEEVTVTSGATEALFCAIAAVVHPGDEVIVFDPAYDSYEPVVRLQGGVTRHVPMHPPDYRIDWDQVADLRNERTRLIITNTPHNPTGTVWEATDIAALRDIVVNRDIYLLADEVYEHIIFDGRQHESLCSDPELFARSFVVSSLGKTYHTTGWKIGYCCAPRNLTTEFRRIHQYVTFTSNTPVQLGLADFLHDHPEHHQELGGFYQAKRDLFCEFLKDSPFDVVPSAGSFFQLLGYEGFSNEKDTDLAVRLTKKAKIASIPVSPFYEIDPGHKVLRFCFAKDDETLYQGAEILCSL
;
A
#
# COMPACT_ATOMS: atom_id res chain seq x y z
N MET A 1 20.59 -28.97 -8.59
CA MET A 1 20.41 -27.68 -7.87
C MET A 1 19.27 -26.94 -8.54
N ILE A 2 18.42 -26.29 -7.77
CA ILE A 2 17.33 -25.46 -8.32
C ILE A 2 17.95 -24.11 -8.78
N ASN A 3 17.69 -23.73 -10.02
CA ASN A 3 18.00 -22.38 -10.47
C ASN A 3 16.90 -21.44 -9.94
N SER A 4 17.27 -20.50 -9.06
CA SER A 4 16.33 -19.52 -8.55
C SER A 4 15.89 -18.58 -9.68
N LYS A 5 14.60 -18.23 -9.71
CA LYS A 5 14.08 -17.14 -10.55
C LYS A 5 14.40 -15.75 -9.99
N LEU A 6 14.66 -15.68 -8.68
CA LEU A 6 14.96 -14.46 -7.92
C LEU A 6 16.21 -14.69 -7.06
N PRO A 7 17.41 -14.86 -7.66
CA PRO A 7 18.61 -15.33 -6.94
C PRO A 7 19.15 -14.30 -5.94
N ASP A 8 18.85 -13.05 -6.12
CA ASP A 8 19.27 -11.89 -5.33
C ASP A 8 18.18 -11.34 -4.38
N VAL A 9 16.98 -11.94 -4.40
CA VAL A 9 15.89 -11.56 -3.49
C VAL A 9 16.00 -12.39 -2.21
N GLY A 10 16.29 -11.73 -1.11
CA GLY A 10 16.36 -12.32 0.23
C GLY A 10 15.06 -12.22 1.01
N THR A 11 15.15 -12.43 2.32
CA THR A 11 14.06 -12.15 3.26
C THR A 11 13.77 -10.65 3.26
N THR A 12 12.49 -10.27 3.24
CA THR A 12 12.10 -8.85 3.20
C THR A 12 12.57 -8.12 4.45
N ILE A 13 12.91 -6.83 4.32
CA ILE A 13 13.34 -6.01 5.45
C ILE A 13 12.27 -5.95 6.55
N PHE A 14 11.01 -6.04 6.19
CA PHE A 14 9.89 -6.11 7.13
C PHE A 14 9.98 -7.33 8.05
N THR A 15 10.26 -8.50 7.49
CA THR A 15 10.43 -9.74 8.26
C THR A 15 11.68 -9.65 9.15
N VAL A 16 12.81 -9.21 8.57
CA VAL A 16 14.08 -9.08 9.31
C VAL A 16 13.93 -8.18 10.52
N MET A 17 13.34 -6.99 10.35
CA MET A 17 13.17 -6.04 11.46
C MET A 17 12.13 -6.50 12.49
N SER A 18 11.09 -7.21 12.08
CA SER A 18 10.09 -7.75 13.00
C SER A 18 10.62 -8.90 13.85
N GLU A 19 11.37 -9.81 13.24
CA GLU A 19 12.02 -10.89 13.96
C GLU A 19 13.04 -10.33 14.94
N LEU A 20 13.83 -9.33 14.52
CA LEU A 20 14.78 -8.66 15.40
C LEU A 20 14.05 -7.97 16.58
N ALA A 21 12.95 -7.27 16.32
CA ALA A 21 12.16 -6.62 17.36
C ALA A 21 11.65 -7.64 18.39
N ALA A 22 11.14 -8.77 17.92
CA ALA A 22 10.64 -9.85 18.79
C ALA A 22 11.76 -10.47 19.64
N VAL A 23 12.91 -10.77 19.04
CA VAL A 23 14.09 -11.34 19.75
C VAL A 23 14.61 -10.38 20.81
N GLU A 24 14.66 -9.10 20.50
CA GLU A 24 15.19 -8.07 21.40
C GLU A 24 14.16 -7.53 22.42
N GLY A 25 12.91 -7.94 22.34
CA GLY A 25 11.80 -7.39 23.15
C GLY A 25 11.63 -5.89 22.93
N ALA A 26 11.83 -5.41 21.69
CA ALA A 26 11.76 -4.01 21.33
C ALA A 26 10.34 -3.58 21.02
N LEU A 27 9.98 -2.33 21.33
CA LEU A 27 8.74 -1.71 20.89
C LEU A 27 8.71 -1.67 19.35
N ASN A 28 7.69 -2.29 18.76
CA ASN A 28 7.68 -2.50 17.32
C ASN A 28 6.87 -1.43 16.57
N LEU A 29 7.53 -0.36 16.13
CA LEU A 29 6.99 0.64 15.20
C LEU A 29 7.45 0.40 13.75
N SER A 30 8.05 -0.77 13.45
CA SER A 30 8.49 -1.10 12.09
C SER A 30 7.34 -1.61 11.22
N GLN A 31 6.40 -2.37 11.79
CA GLN A 31 5.33 -3.04 11.05
C GLN A 31 4.16 -2.13 10.72
N GLY A 32 3.74 -2.19 9.45
CA GLY A 32 2.63 -1.43 8.91
C GLY A 32 1.27 -2.08 9.18
N PHE A 33 0.94 -2.31 10.46
CA PHE A 33 -0.40 -2.73 10.89
C PHE A 33 -0.76 -2.14 12.26
N PRO A 34 -2.06 -1.93 12.52
CA PRO A 34 -2.56 -1.49 13.82
C PRO A 34 -2.27 -2.48 14.94
N ASP A 35 -2.05 -1.99 16.17
CA ASP A 35 -2.01 -2.79 17.41
C ASP A 35 -3.35 -2.79 18.16
N PHE A 36 -4.39 -2.27 17.53
CA PHE A 36 -5.78 -2.28 17.98
C PHE A 36 -6.66 -3.07 17.00
N ASP A 37 -7.79 -3.58 17.52
CA ASP A 37 -8.70 -4.43 16.75
C ASP A 37 -9.51 -3.65 15.70
N GLY A 38 -10.07 -4.40 14.74
CA GLY A 38 -11.09 -3.91 13.82
C GLY A 38 -12.40 -3.57 14.52
N PRO A 39 -13.34 -2.89 13.85
CA PRO A 39 -14.63 -2.51 14.40
C PRO A 39 -15.39 -3.70 14.96
N SER A 40 -15.92 -3.61 16.19
CA SER A 40 -16.63 -4.70 16.87
C SER A 40 -17.82 -5.22 16.05
N ALA A 41 -18.59 -4.32 15.45
CA ALA A 41 -19.71 -4.70 14.59
C ALA A 41 -19.26 -5.54 13.37
N LEU A 42 -18.10 -5.24 12.78
CA LEU A 42 -17.52 -6.06 11.71
C LEU A 42 -17.12 -7.45 12.23
N LEU A 43 -16.45 -7.51 13.40
CA LEU A 43 -16.03 -8.78 14.02
C LEU A 43 -17.25 -9.67 14.31
N GLU A 44 -18.33 -9.10 14.85
CA GLU A 44 -19.60 -9.79 15.13
C GLU A 44 -20.24 -10.33 13.82
N ARG A 45 -20.22 -9.56 12.73
CA ARG A 45 -20.75 -10.03 11.43
C ARG A 45 -19.95 -11.20 10.88
N VAL A 46 -18.63 -11.14 10.93
CA VAL A 46 -17.78 -12.25 10.50
C VAL A 46 -18.02 -13.49 11.37
N GLN A 47 -18.11 -13.34 12.70
CA GLN A 47 -18.43 -14.44 13.61
C GLN A 47 -19.79 -15.08 13.28
N TYR A 48 -20.80 -14.26 12.97
CA TYR A 48 -22.10 -14.75 12.52
C TYR A 48 -21.96 -15.67 11.30
N TYR A 49 -21.29 -15.24 10.24
CA TYR A 49 -21.13 -16.04 9.01
C TYR A 49 -20.29 -17.30 9.23
N LEU A 50 -19.26 -17.25 10.08
CA LEU A 50 -18.47 -18.43 10.46
C LEU A 50 -19.32 -19.53 11.10
N THR A 51 -20.32 -19.14 11.93
CA THR A 51 -21.12 -20.08 12.73
C THR A 51 -22.45 -20.47 12.06
N HIS A 52 -22.85 -19.81 10.97
CA HIS A 52 -24.14 -20.04 10.29
C HIS A 52 -24.01 -20.68 8.89
N GLY A 53 -22.95 -21.44 8.66
CA GLY A 53 -22.87 -22.32 7.48
C GLY A 53 -22.28 -21.69 6.20
N HIS A 54 -21.66 -20.51 6.28
CA HIS A 54 -21.08 -19.82 5.12
C HIS A 54 -19.59 -20.12 4.90
N ASN A 55 -19.16 -21.36 5.12
CA ASN A 55 -17.74 -21.75 5.13
C ASN A 55 -17.27 -22.44 3.83
N GLN A 56 -18.09 -22.45 2.79
CA GLN A 56 -17.70 -23.02 1.49
C GLN A 56 -17.18 -21.94 0.54
N TYR A 57 -16.58 -22.35 -0.56
CA TYR A 57 -16.03 -21.44 -1.57
C TYR A 57 -17.03 -20.39 -2.04
N ALA A 58 -16.59 -19.13 -2.01
CA ALA A 58 -17.25 -18.07 -2.73
C ALA A 58 -17.02 -18.21 -4.25
N PRO A 59 -17.80 -17.50 -5.09
CA PRO A 59 -17.45 -17.33 -6.50
C PRO A 59 -16.02 -16.78 -6.66
N MET A 60 -15.33 -17.20 -7.72
CA MET A 60 -13.95 -16.80 -8.00
C MET A 60 -13.72 -15.29 -7.92
N MET A 61 -14.62 -14.51 -8.46
CA MET A 61 -14.57 -13.05 -8.45
C MET A 61 -14.92 -12.39 -7.10
N GLY A 62 -15.32 -13.17 -6.11
CA GLY A 62 -15.83 -12.73 -4.80
C GLY A 62 -17.35 -12.74 -4.71
N VAL A 63 -17.88 -12.63 -3.47
CA VAL A 63 -19.33 -12.61 -3.23
C VAL A 63 -19.98 -11.37 -3.87
N SER A 64 -21.17 -11.54 -4.44
CA SER A 64 -21.85 -10.48 -5.17
C SER A 64 -22.17 -9.25 -4.32
N THR A 65 -22.55 -9.46 -3.06
CA THR A 65 -22.85 -8.39 -2.11
C THR A 65 -21.62 -7.50 -1.84
N LEU A 66 -20.43 -8.09 -1.65
CA LEU A 66 -19.21 -7.29 -1.43
C LEU A 66 -18.80 -6.53 -2.69
N ARG A 67 -18.92 -7.17 -3.88
CA ARG A 67 -18.61 -6.48 -5.14
C ARG A 67 -19.56 -5.31 -5.41
N ALA A 68 -20.85 -5.46 -5.10
CA ALA A 68 -21.84 -4.38 -5.20
C ALA A 68 -21.49 -3.23 -4.24
N ALA A 69 -21.22 -3.54 -2.96
CA ALA A 69 -20.85 -2.53 -1.97
C ALA A 69 -19.54 -1.78 -2.34
N ILE A 70 -18.55 -2.46 -2.94
CA ILE A 70 -17.34 -1.82 -3.47
C ILE A 70 -17.70 -0.88 -4.63
N ALA A 71 -18.53 -1.30 -5.58
CA ALA A 71 -18.94 -0.46 -6.70
C ALA A 71 -19.72 0.79 -6.23
N GLU A 72 -20.59 0.65 -5.24
CA GLU A 72 -21.33 1.75 -4.61
C GLU A 72 -20.37 2.73 -3.92
N LYS A 73 -19.38 2.21 -3.17
CA LYS A 73 -18.32 3.04 -2.55
C LYS A 73 -17.53 3.82 -3.59
N VAL A 74 -17.08 3.17 -4.66
CA VAL A 74 -16.30 3.81 -5.73
C VAL A 74 -17.12 4.89 -6.43
N LEU A 75 -18.40 4.63 -6.70
CA LEU A 75 -19.31 5.64 -7.27
C LEU A 75 -19.47 6.85 -6.34
N ALA A 76 -19.68 6.61 -5.05
CA ALA A 76 -19.88 7.67 -4.07
C ALA A 76 -18.63 8.56 -3.86
N LEU A 77 -17.43 7.97 -3.89
CA LEU A 77 -16.18 8.68 -3.63
C LEU A 77 -15.57 9.31 -4.88
N TYR A 78 -15.65 8.63 -6.01
CA TYR A 78 -14.87 8.99 -7.21
C TYR A 78 -15.75 9.28 -8.43
N GLY A 79 -17.07 9.12 -8.33
CA GLY A 79 -17.99 9.33 -9.45
C GLY A 79 -17.88 8.28 -10.58
N CYS A 80 -17.11 7.21 -10.34
CA CYS A 80 -16.90 6.13 -11.32
C CYS A 80 -17.99 5.07 -11.18
N THR A 81 -18.77 4.86 -12.24
CA THR A 81 -19.77 3.78 -12.29
C THR A 81 -19.12 2.49 -12.75
N LEU A 82 -19.11 1.48 -11.90
CA LEU A 82 -18.57 0.14 -12.17
C LEU A 82 -19.70 -0.89 -12.32
N ASP A 83 -19.54 -1.81 -13.26
CA ASP A 83 -20.31 -3.06 -13.24
C ASP A 83 -19.71 -4.02 -12.20
N PRO A 84 -20.37 -4.27 -11.05
CA PRO A 84 -19.82 -5.14 -10.02
C PRO A 84 -19.60 -6.58 -10.48
N LEU A 85 -20.25 -7.03 -11.58
CA LEU A 85 -20.03 -8.37 -12.13
C LEU A 85 -18.76 -8.43 -13.00
N GLU A 86 -18.52 -7.40 -13.80
CA GLU A 86 -17.51 -7.44 -14.86
C GLU A 86 -16.23 -6.65 -14.52
N GLU A 87 -16.29 -5.71 -13.53
CA GLU A 87 -15.22 -4.75 -13.29
C GLU A 87 -14.69 -4.75 -11.86
N VAL A 88 -15.25 -5.56 -10.94
CA VAL A 88 -14.78 -5.68 -9.56
C VAL A 88 -14.40 -7.13 -9.25
N THR A 89 -13.18 -7.34 -8.73
CA THR A 89 -12.69 -8.66 -8.30
C THR A 89 -12.13 -8.56 -6.88
N VAL A 90 -12.64 -9.39 -5.97
CA VAL A 90 -12.14 -9.52 -4.59
C VAL A 90 -10.94 -10.46 -4.59
N THR A 91 -9.87 -10.08 -3.87
CA THR A 91 -8.60 -10.80 -3.85
C THR A 91 -8.14 -11.12 -2.43
N SER A 92 -7.17 -12.03 -2.31
CA SER A 92 -6.51 -12.35 -1.03
C SER A 92 -5.50 -11.25 -0.65
N GLY A 93 -6.04 -10.07 -0.35
CA GLY A 93 -5.32 -8.83 -0.12
C GLY A 93 -4.81 -8.18 -1.40
N ALA A 94 -4.36 -6.94 -1.26
CA ALA A 94 -3.81 -6.17 -2.37
C ALA A 94 -2.56 -6.83 -3.00
N THR A 95 -1.74 -7.53 -2.21
CA THR A 95 -0.53 -8.20 -2.73
C THR A 95 -0.85 -9.22 -3.84
N GLU A 96 -1.94 -9.99 -3.69
CA GLU A 96 -2.41 -10.88 -4.75
C GLU A 96 -2.94 -10.10 -5.96
N ALA A 97 -3.69 -9.02 -5.71
CA ALA A 97 -4.19 -8.16 -6.79
C ALA A 97 -3.05 -7.56 -7.62
N LEU A 98 -2.00 -7.04 -6.96
CA LEU A 98 -0.80 -6.52 -7.61
C LEU A 98 -0.11 -7.60 -8.46
N PHE A 99 0.05 -8.81 -7.90
CA PHE A 99 0.61 -9.94 -8.63
C PHE A 99 -0.20 -10.27 -9.89
N CYS A 100 -1.51 -10.39 -9.75
CA CYS A 100 -2.38 -10.74 -10.87
C CYS A 100 -2.40 -9.66 -11.96
N ALA A 101 -2.41 -8.37 -11.58
CA ALA A 101 -2.38 -7.27 -12.52
C ALA A 101 -1.07 -7.23 -13.32
N ILE A 102 0.08 -7.35 -12.66
CA ILE A 102 1.38 -7.40 -13.32
C ILE A 102 1.46 -8.62 -14.26
N ALA A 103 1.08 -9.81 -13.75
CA ALA A 103 1.12 -11.04 -14.54
C ALA A 103 0.15 -11.05 -15.73
N ALA A 104 -0.91 -10.23 -15.69
CA ALA A 104 -1.88 -10.13 -16.79
C ALA A 104 -1.36 -9.34 -18.00
N VAL A 105 -0.42 -8.39 -17.80
CA VAL A 105 -0.01 -7.47 -18.87
C VAL A 105 1.49 -7.44 -19.17
N VAL A 106 2.33 -7.91 -18.25
CA VAL A 106 3.79 -7.90 -18.42
C VAL A 106 4.27 -9.19 -19.09
N HIS A 107 5.01 -9.06 -20.16
CA HIS A 107 5.62 -10.15 -20.92
C HIS A 107 7.16 -10.06 -20.85
N PRO A 108 7.89 -11.13 -21.22
CA PRO A 108 9.33 -11.10 -21.23
C PRO A 108 9.91 -9.97 -22.12
N GLY A 109 10.74 -9.12 -21.52
CA GLY A 109 11.36 -7.97 -22.17
C GLY A 109 10.58 -6.66 -22.09
N ASP A 110 9.34 -6.68 -21.57
CA ASP A 110 8.59 -5.47 -21.27
C ASP A 110 9.25 -4.67 -20.14
N GLU A 111 9.12 -3.36 -20.19
CA GLU A 111 9.61 -2.45 -19.16
C GLU A 111 8.46 -1.91 -18.31
N VAL A 112 8.71 -1.88 -16.99
CA VAL A 112 7.75 -1.41 -15.97
C VAL A 112 8.36 -0.26 -15.19
N ILE A 113 7.73 0.92 -15.22
CA ILE A 113 8.20 2.07 -14.46
C ILE A 113 7.65 1.98 -13.05
N VAL A 114 8.52 2.16 -12.05
CA VAL A 114 8.23 2.21 -10.62
C VAL A 114 8.90 3.45 -10.00
N PHE A 115 8.35 3.91 -8.87
CA PHE A 115 8.84 5.09 -8.16
C PHE A 115 9.52 4.67 -6.86
N ASP A 116 10.81 4.98 -6.73
CA ASP A 116 11.56 4.68 -5.53
C ASP A 116 11.44 5.80 -4.47
N PRO A 117 11.31 5.42 -3.20
CA PRO A 117 11.37 4.08 -2.61
C PRO A 117 10.11 3.27 -2.95
N ALA A 118 10.25 2.13 -3.63
CA ALA A 118 9.14 1.31 -4.10
C ALA A 118 8.77 0.20 -3.10
N TYR A 119 7.47 -0.12 -2.99
CA TYR A 119 7.05 -1.28 -2.21
C TYR A 119 7.69 -2.56 -2.76
N ASP A 120 8.30 -3.34 -1.90
CA ASP A 120 9.20 -4.47 -2.20
C ASP A 120 8.56 -5.63 -2.99
N SER A 121 7.25 -5.61 -3.17
CA SER A 121 6.52 -6.60 -3.97
C SER A 121 6.55 -6.32 -5.48
N TYR A 122 6.76 -5.07 -5.92
CA TYR A 122 6.59 -4.73 -7.35
C TYR A 122 7.66 -5.37 -8.22
N GLU A 123 8.91 -5.06 -8.00
CA GLU A 123 10.02 -5.56 -8.83
C GLU A 123 10.10 -7.08 -8.89
N PRO A 124 10.04 -7.85 -7.78
CA PRO A 124 10.10 -9.30 -7.83
C PRO A 124 9.00 -9.90 -8.71
N VAL A 125 7.80 -9.35 -8.69
CA VAL A 125 6.70 -9.86 -9.52
C VAL A 125 6.92 -9.54 -10.99
N VAL A 126 7.40 -8.35 -11.34
CA VAL A 126 7.79 -7.97 -12.71
C VAL A 126 8.86 -8.93 -13.24
N ARG A 127 9.90 -9.19 -12.47
CA ARG A 127 11.00 -10.12 -12.83
C ARG A 127 10.51 -11.56 -13.00
N LEU A 128 9.55 -12.02 -12.20
CA LEU A 128 8.92 -13.33 -12.36
C LEU A 128 8.21 -13.48 -13.70
N GLN A 129 7.70 -12.39 -14.29
CA GLN A 129 7.10 -12.36 -15.62
C GLN A 129 8.15 -12.20 -16.75
N GLY A 130 9.41 -12.00 -16.41
CA GLY A 130 10.49 -11.71 -17.37
C GLY A 130 10.57 -10.26 -17.80
N GLY A 131 9.84 -9.35 -17.15
CA GLY A 131 9.90 -7.92 -17.33
C GLY A 131 11.13 -7.30 -16.65
N VAL A 132 11.38 -6.03 -16.95
CA VAL A 132 12.47 -5.23 -16.40
C VAL A 132 11.88 -3.98 -15.75
N THR A 133 12.21 -3.74 -14.47
CA THR A 133 11.84 -2.49 -13.81
C THR A 133 12.72 -1.33 -14.24
N ARG A 134 12.11 -0.15 -14.34
CA ARG A 134 12.76 1.14 -14.55
C ARG A 134 12.40 2.06 -13.40
N HIS A 135 13.39 2.43 -12.62
CA HIS A 135 13.21 3.15 -11.37
C HIS A 135 13.33 4.66 -11.57
N VAL A 136 12.36 5.39 -11.01
CA VAL A 136 12.37 6.86 -10.92
C VAL A 136 12.52 7.22 -9.44
N PRO A 137 13.69 7.71 -9.01
CA PRO A 137 13.90 8.00 -7.59
C PRO A 137 13.19 9.29 -7.18
N MET A 138 12.50 9.22 -6.05
CA MET A 138 11.96 10.38 -5.34
C MET A 138 12.87 10.72 -4.16
N HIS A 139 12.98 12.00 -3.83
CA HIS A 139 13.93 12.48 -2.86
C HIS A 139 13.27 13.32 -1.75
N PRO A 140 13.82 13.29 -0.52
CA PRO A 140 13.38 14.18 0.53
C PRO A 140 13.62 15.66 0.15
N PRO A 141 12.88 16.62 0.73
CA PRO A 141 11.92 16.39 1.82
C PRO A 141 10.52 16.00 1.37
N ASP A 142 10.14 16.26 0.13
CA ASP A 142 8.75 16.20 -0.36
C ASP A 142 8.43 14.93 -1.18
N TYR A 143 9.44 14.18 -1.61
CA TYR A 143 9.29 12.95 -2.39
C TYR A 143 8.36 13.11 -3.60
N ARG A 144 8.49 14.23 -4.32
CA ARG A 144 7.76 14.51 -5.54
C ARG A 144 8.30 13.67 -6.70
N ILE A 145 7.38 13.28 -7.58
CA ILE A 145 7.74 12.59 -8.82
C ILE A 145 8.27 13.61 -9.83
N ASP A 146 9.42 13.32 -10.42
CA ASP A 146 9.94 14.03 -11.59
C ASP A 146 9.27 13.43 -12.85
N TRP A 147 8.18 14.05 -13.29
CA TRP A 147 7.42 13.62 -14.46
C TRP A 147 8.18 13.79 -15.78
N ASP A 148 9.13 14.72 -15.86
CA ASP A 148 10.01 14.88 -17.02
C ASP A 148 10.94 13.65 -17.13
N GLN A 149 11.50 13.20 -16.01
CA GLN A 149 12.28 11.96 -15.96
C GLN A 149 11.44 10.73 -16.36
N VAL A 150 10.19 10.65 -15.95
CA VAL A 150 9.27 9.57 -16.38
C VAL A 150 9.06 9.62 -17.89
N ALA A 151 8.84 10.80 -18.45
CA ALA A 151 8.64 10.99 -19.89
C ALA A 151 9.88 10.59 -20.70
N ASP A 152 11.08 10.91 -20.23
CA ASP A 152 12.35 10.56 -20.86
C ASP A 152 12.68 9.06 -20.76
N LEU A 153 12.33 8.44 -19.64
CA LEU A 153 12.59 7.01 -19.40
C LEU A 153 11.69 6.09 -20.24
N ARG A 154 10.50 6.59 -20.57
CA ARG A 154 9.49 5.87 -21.33
C ARG A 154 9.95 5.60 -22.77
N ASN A 155 9.73 4.38 -23.24
CA ASN A 155 10.06 3.95 -24.62
C ASN A 155 9.03 2.92 -25.14
N GLU A 156 9.28 2.32 -26.31
CA GLU A 156 8.37 1.37 -26.96
C GLU A 156 8.17 0.06 -26.18
N ARG A 157 9.07 -0.28 -25.24
CA ARG A 157 8.94 -1.45 -24.37
C ARG A 157 8.22 -1.14 -23.06
N THR A 158 7.93 0.12 -22.78
CA THR A 158 7.20 0.51 -21.57
C THR A 158 5.78 -0.01 -21.66
N ARG A 159 5.47 -1.00 -20.83
CA ARG A 159 4.17 -1.69 -20.80
C ARG A 159 3.30 -1.26 -19.65
N LEU A 160 3.89 -0.97 -18.49
CA LEU A 160 3.18 -0.70 -17.26
C LEU A 160 3.86 0.42 -16.48
N ILE A 161 3.06 1.28 -15.83
CA ILE A 161 3.52 2.19 -14.79
C ILE A 161 2.79 1.81 -13.50
N ILE A 162 3.54 1.54 -12.43
CA ILE A 162 2.99 1.23 -11.11
C ILE A 162 3.03 2.49 -10.26
N THR A 163 1.87 2.93 -9.80
CA THR A 163 1.72 4.11 -8.94
C THR A 163 1.29 3.70 -7.55
N ASN A 164 1.66 4.48 -6.52
CA ASN A 164 1.20 4.25 -5.16
C ASN A 164 0.89 5.60 -4.48
N THR A 165 -0.37 5.82 -4.16
CA THR A 165 -0.83 7.02 -3.47
C THR A 165 -2.06 6.72 -2.60
N PRO A 166 -2.07 7.12 -1.32
CA PRO A 166 -0.97 7.63 -0.50
C PRO A 166 0.22 6.67 -0.45
N HIS A 167 1.42 7.22 -0.50
CA HIS A 167 2.63 6.47 -0.77
C HIS A 167 3.21 5.76 0.46
N ASN A 168 3.56 4.49 0.33
CA ASN A 168 4.38 3.75 1.28
C ASN A 168 5.80 3.64 0.70
N PRO A 169 6.86 4.16 1.35
CA PRO A 169 6.93 4.51 2.79
C PRO A 169 6.77 5.99 3.14
N THR A 170 6.67 6.90 2.16
CA THR A 170 6.91 8.33 2.39
C THR A 170 5.72 9.10 2.97
N GLY A 171 4.49 8.56 2.83
CA GLY A 171 3.29 9.29 3.21
C GLY A 171 2.90 10.44 2.25
N THR A 172 3.57 10.54 1.10
CA THR A 172 3.23 11.52 0.08
C THR A 172 1.89 11.19 -0.56
N VAL A 173 1.14 12.23 -0.92
CA VAL A 173 -0.16 12.12 -1.59
C VAL A 173 -0.09 12.87 -2.90
N TRP A 174 -0.62 12.28 -3.95
CA TRP A 174 -0.71 12.89 -5.27
C TRP A 174 -1.67 14.07 -5.28
N GLU A 175 -1.41 14.99 -6.19
CA GLU A 175 -2.25 16.15 -6.49
C GLU A 175 -2.82 16.03 -7.91
N ALA A 176 -3.81 16.83 -8.24
CA ALA A 176 -4.42 16.86 -9.59
C ALA A 176 -3.38 17.11 -10.71
N THR A 177 -2.27 17.79 -10.40
CA THR A 177 -1.15 18.00 -11.32
C THR A 177 -0.42 16.70 -11.65
N ASP A 178 -0.32 15.75 -10.71
CA ASP A 178 0.29 14.44 -10.94
C ASP A 178 -0.58 13.59 -11.87
N ILE A 179 -1.91 13.64 -11.67
CA ILE A 179 -2.89 13.00 -12.57
C ILE A 179 -2.78 13.54 -13.99
N ALA A 180 -2.69 14.87 -14.13
CA ALA A 180 -2.54 15.51 -15.46
C ALA A 180 -1.23 15.09 -16.14
N ALA A 181 -0.11 15.09 -15.42
CA ALA A 181 1.18 14.67 -15.95
C ALA A 181 1.19 13.19 -16.34
N LEU A 182 0.63 12.30 -15.50
CA LEU A 182 0.49 10.88 -15.85
C LEU A 182 -0.36 10.69 -17.11
N ARG A 183 -1.47 11.43 -17.24
CA ARG A 183 -2.31 11.39 -18.45
C ARG A 183 -1.53 11.74 -19.70
N ASP A 184 -0.74 12.82 -19.69
CA ASP A 184 0.08 13.24 -20.83
C ASP A 184 1.12 12.19 -21.23
N ILE A 185 1.58 11.41 -20.26
CA ILE A 185 2.54 10.33 -20.50
C ILE A 185 1.89 9.12 -21.16
N VAL A 186 0.66 8.74 -20.78
CA VAL A 186 0.08 7.44 -21.18
C VAL A 186 -1.01 7.53 -22.25
N VAL A 187 -1.71 8.66 -22.39
CA VAL A 187 -2.78 8.79 -23.38
C VAL A 187 -2.22 8.64 -24.79
N ASN A 188 -2.94 7.91 -25.65
CA ASN A 188 -2.53 7.52 -27.02
C ASN A 188 -1.31 6.59 -27.10
N ARG A 189 -0.98 5.88 -26.04
CA ARG A 189 0.10 4.88 -25.99
C ARG A 189 -0.41 3.56 -25.43
N ASP A 190 0.29 2.48 -25.76
CA ASP A 190 -0.04 1.14 -25.25
C ASP A 190 0.66 0.89 -23.90
N ILE A 191 0.32 1.74 -22.94
CA ILE A 191 0.82 1.66 -21.56
C ILE A 191 -0.36 1.48 -20.63
N TYR A 192 -0.29 0.45 -19.78
CA TYR A 192 -1.24 0.18 -18.71
C TYR A 192 -0.80 0.86 -17.41
N LEU A 193 -1.73 0.97 -16.48
CA LEU A 193 -1.49 1.52 -15.15
C LEU A 193 -1.87 0.50 -14.09
N LEU A 194 -1.09 0.43 -13.03
CA LEU A 194 -1.41 -0.29 -11.81
C LEU A 194 -1.35 0.71 -10.66
N ALA A 195 -2.53 1.10 -10.17
CA ALA A 195 -2.66 2.03 -9.05
C ALA A 195 -2.81 1.25 -7.75
N ASP A 196 -1.79 1.31 -6.92
CA ASP A 196 -1.83 0.83 -5.54
C ASP A 196 -2.38 1.93 -4.63
N GLU A 197 -3.69 1.87 -4.38
CA GLU A 197 -4.44 2.85 -3.60
C GLU A 197 -4.87 2.28 -2.22
N VAL A 198 -4.08 1.36 -1.65
CA VAL A 198 -4.42 0.67 -0.39
C VAL A 198 -4.63 1.60 0.81
N TYR A 199 -4.12 2.82 0.74
CA TYR A 199 -4.27 3.87 1.75
C TYR A 199 -5.26 4.97 1.35
N GLU A 200 -6.13 4.76 0.37
CA GLU A 200 -7.06 5.74 -0.22
C GLU A 200 -7.87 6.56 0.81
N HIS A 201 -8.15 6.01 2.00
CA HIS A 201 -8.91 6.65 3.07
C HIS A 201 -8.04 7.29 4.17
N ILE A 202 -6.71 7.17 4.08
CA ILE A 202 -5.79 7.65 5.11
C ILE A 202 -5.02 8.85 4.55
N ILE A 203 -5.70 9.98 4.50
CA ILE A 203 -5.21 11.25 3.94
C ILE A 203 -5.55 12.37 4.92
N PHE A 204 -4.67 13.34 5.05
CA PHE A 204 -4.68 14.33 6.11
C PHE A 204 -4.76 15.76 5.60
N ASP A 205 -5.00 16.69 6.53
CA ASP A 205 -4.94 18.13 6.31
C ASP A 205 -5.93 18.64 5.24
N GLY A 206 -7.10 17.98 5.14
CA GLY A 206 -8.15 18.35 4.19
C GLY A 206 -7.82 18.04 2.72
N ARG A 207 -6.75 17.29 2.45
CA ARG A 207 -6.41 16.84 1.10
C ARG A 207 -7.43 15.83 0.60
N GLN A 208 -7.52 15.70 -0.71
CA GLN A 208 -8.37 14.70 -1.36
C GLN A 208 -7.50 13.58 -1.95
N HIS A 209 -8.07 12.38 -2.04
CA HIS A 209 -7.46 11.28 -2.77
C HIS A 209 -7.70 11.43 -4.27
N GLU A 210 -6.61 11.44 -5.03
CA GLU A 210 -6.65 11.46 -6.49
C GLU A 210 -6.62 10.00 -7.01
N SER A 211 -7.81 9.36 -7.01
CA SER A 211 -7.94 8.00 -7.54
C SER A 211 -7.96 7.99 -9.07
N LEU A 212 -7.31 6.98 -9.67
CA LEU A 212 -7.42 6.78 -11.12
C LEU A 212 -8.83 6.39 -11.57
N CYS A 213 -9.70 5.97 -10.64
CA CYS A 213 -11.13 5.79 -10.93
C CYS A 213 -11.83 7.10 -11.31
N SER A 214 -11.35 8.26 -10.83
CA SER A 214 -11.98 9.56 -11.12
C SER A 214 -11.75 10.04 -12.55
N ASP A 215 -10.82 9.45 -13.27
CA ASP A 215 -10.46 9.83 -14.64
C ASP A 215 -10.79 8.72 -15.63
N PRO A 216 -11.80 8.89 -16.51
CA PRO A 216 -12.23 7.85 -17.43
C PRO A 216 -11.14 7.41 -18.43
N GLU A 217 -10.22 8.30 -18.85
CA GLU A 217 -9.16 7.95 -19.79
C GLU A 217 -8.04 7.14 -19.12
N LEU A 218 -7.74 7.47 -17.87
CA LEU A 218 -6.79 6.70 -17.06
C LEU A 218 -7.42 5.38 -16.60
N PHE A 219 -8.65 5.40 -16.10
CA PHE A 219 -9.35 4.17 -15.68
C PHE A 219 -9.46 3.15 -16.82
N ALA A 220 -9.70 3.58 -18.06
CA ALA A 220 -9.82 2.68 -19.21
C ALA A 220 -8.58 1.78 -19.46
N ARG A 221 -7.45 2.07 -18.80
CA ARG A 221 -6.19 1.34 -18.89
C ARG A 221 -5.60 0.94 -17.54
N SER A 222 -6.38 1.03 -16.47
CA SER A 222 -5.89 0.86 -15.11
C SER A 222 -6.42 -0.39 -14.43
N PHE A 223 -5.56 -0.97 -13.61
CA PHE A 223 -5.94 -1.81 -12.48
C PHE A 223 -5.83 -0.95 -11.22
N VAL A 224 -6.97 -0.66 -10.58
CA VAL A 224 -7.00 0.11 -9.33
C VAL A 224 -7.18 -0.86 -8.17
N VAL A 225 -6.16 -0.94 -7.32
CA VAL A 225 -6.06 -1.92 -6.23
C VAL A 225 -6.23 -1.23 -4.89
N SER A 226 -7.09 -1.79 -4.04
CA SER A 226 -7.29 -1.30 -2.68
C SER A 226 -7.34 -2.45 -1.65
N SER A 227 -7.34 -2.10 -0.37
CA SER A 227 -7.24 -3.06 0.74
C SER A 227 -8.28 -2.80 1.82
N LEU A 228 -9.23 -3.72 1.98
CA LEU A 228 -10.18 -3.67 3.09
C LEU A 228 -9.49 -3.93 4.44
N GLY A 229 -8.37 -4.68 4.43
CA GLY A 229 -7.56 -4.89 5.63
C GLY A 229 -6.91 -3.61 6.18
N LYS A 230 -6.57 -2.65 5.30
CA LYS A 230 -6.03 -1.35 5.72
C LYS A 230 -7.14 -0.44 6.23
N THR A 231 -8.28 -0.44 5.55
CA THR A 231 -9.45 0.39 5.90
C THR A 231 -10.08 -0.03 7.23
N TYR A 232 -10.15 -1.33 7.51
CA TYR A 232 -10.88 -1.86 8.67
C TYR A 232 -9.99 -2.46 9.76
N HIS A 233 -8.71 -2.13 9.80
CA HIS A 233 -7.73 -2.57 10.81
C HIS A 233 -7.59 -4.11 10.92
N THR A 234 -7.84 -4.82 9.82
CA THR A 234 -7.88 -6.28 9.76
C THR A 234 -6.89 -6.84 8.74
N THR A 235 -5.64 -6.34 8.77
CA THR A 235 -4.59 -6.67 7.79
C THR A 235 -4.32 -8.17 7.67
N GLY A 236 -4.49 -8.92 8.78
CA GLY A 236 -4.32 -10.37 8.84
C GLY A 236 -5.40 -11.16 8.07
N TRP A 237 -6.56 -10.57 7.78
CA TRP A 237 -7.63 -11.23 7.03
C TRP A 237 -7.31 -11.35 5.54
N LYS A 238 -6.40 -10.54 5.04
CA LYS A 238 -5.95 -10.57 3.66
C LYS A 238 -7.09 -10.44 2.65
N ILE A 239 -7.96 -9.42 2.80
CA ILE A 239 -8.98 -9.07 1.81
C ILE A 239 -8.65 -7.74 1.18
N GLY A 240 -8.57 -7.74 -0.15
CA GLY A 240 -8.45 -6.58 -1.01
C GLY A 240 -9.34 -6.74 -2.24
N TYR A 241 -9.23 -5.80 -3.16
CA TYR A 241 -9.95 -5.88 -4.42
C TYR A 241 -9.20 -5.12 -5.52
N CYS A 242 -9.55 -5.45 -6.76
CA CYS A 242 -9.14 -4.74 -7.96
C CYS A 242 -10.37 -4.28 -8.72
N CYS A 243 -10.40 -2.98 -9.07
CA CYS A 243 -11.33 -2.38 -10.01
C CYS A 243 -10.59 -2.13 -11.32
N ALA A 244 -11.15 -2.62 -12.43
CA ALA A 244 -10.56 -2.44 -13.76
C ALA A 244 -11.64 -2.54 -14.82
N PRO A 245 -11.46 -1.95 -16.02
CA PRO A 245 -12.41 -2.12 -17.11
C PRO A 245 -12.49 -3.59 -17.53
N ARG A 246 -13.62 -3.98 -18.11
CA ARG A 246 -13.96 -5.37 -18.42
C ARG A 246 -12.86 -6.16 -19.17
N ASN A 247 -12.21 -5.54 -20.14
CA ASN A 247 -11.14 -6.18 -20.90
C ASN A 247 -9.94 -6.54 -20.02
N LEU A 248 -9.51 -5.64 -19.12
CA LEU A 248 -8.43 -5.89 -18.19
C LEU A 248 -8.85 -6.87 -17.09
N THR A 249 -10.06 -6.74 -16.56
CA THR A 249 -10.62 -7.68 -15.58
C THR A 249 -10.66 -9.11 -16.11
N THR A 250 -10.94 -9.30 -17.39
CA THR A 250 -10.94 -10.63 -18.00
C THR A 250 -9.57 -11.28 -17.92
N GLU A 251 -8.51 -10.57 -18.28
CA GLU A 251 -7.13 -11.09 -18.21
C GLU A 251 -6.67 -11.26 -16.76
N PHE A 252 -6.97 -10.30 -15.89
CA PHE A 252 -6.71 -10.40 -14.46
C PHE A 252 -7.32 -11.66 -13.84
N ARG A 253 -8.58 -11.96 -14.13
CA ARG A 253 -9.28 -13.13 -13.60
C ARG A 253 -8.75 -14.45 -14.14
N ARG A 254 -8.18 -14.46 -15.35
CA ARG A 254 -7.48 -15.65 -15.88
C ARG A 254 -6.26 -16.04 -15.05
N ILE A 255 -5.60 -15.08 -14.43
CA ILE A 255 -4.49 -15.31 -13.52
C ILE A 255 -5.02 -15.64 -12.11
N HIS A 256 -5.88 -14.78 -11.56
CA HIS A 256 -6.43 -14.90 -10.21
C HIS A 256 -7.01 -16.28 -9.90
N GLN A 257 -7.77 -16.88 -10.83
CA GLN A 257 -8.39 -18.18 -10.62
C GLN A 257 -7.38 -19.33 -10.36
N TYR A 258 -6.12 -19.18 -10.78
CA TYR A 258 -5.07 -20.20 -10.59
C TYR A 258 -4.04 -19.79 -9.53
N VAL A 259 -4.07 -18.56 -9.04
CA VAL A 259 -3.21 -18.13 -7.93
C VAL A 259 -3.89 -18.43 -6.59
N THR A 260 -5.12 -17.96 -6.40
CA THR A 260 -5.86 -18.10 -5.13
C THR A 260 -7.22 -18.75 -5.32
N PHE A 261 -7.83 -18.58 -6.50
CA PHE A 261 -9.20 -18.95 -6.84
C PHE A 261 -10.24 -18.04 -6.16
N THR A 262 -10.34 -18.04 -4.83
CA THR A 262 -11.24 -17.18 -4.06
C THR A 262 -10.70 -16.93 -2.65
N SER A 263 -11.17 -15.85 -2.03
CA SER A 263 -10.82 -15.50 -0.66
C SER A 263 -11.85 -15.99 0.35
N ASN A 264 -11.57 -15.82 1.64
CA ASN A 264 -12.38 -16.25 2.77
C ASN A 264 -13.83 -15.75 2.70
N THR A 265 -14.79 -16.66 2.52
CA THR A 265 -16.22 -16.36 2.31
C THR A 265 -16.88 -15.66 3.50
N PRO A 266 -16.76 -16.15 4.76
CA PRO A 266 -17.34 -15.48 5.94
C PRO A 266 -16.85 -14.03 6.10
N VAL A 267 -15.57 -13.80 5.83
CA VAL A 267 -14.98 -12.45 5.93
C VAL A 267 -15.51 -11.54 4.83
N GLN A 268 -15.64 -12.03 3.60
CA GLN A 268 -16.24 -11.27 2.51
C GLN A 268 -17.68 -10.84 2.81
N LEU A 269 -18.49 -11.76 3.36
CA LEU A 269 -19.89 -11.48 3.71
C LEU A 269 -19.98 -10.47 4.87
N GLY A 270 -19.16 -10.64 5.92
CA GLY A 270 -19.10 -9.68 7.02
C GLY A 270 -18.67 -8.28 6.58
N LEU A 271 -17.68 -8.20 5.68
CA LEU A 271 -17.25 -6.93 5.10
C LEU A 271 -18.33 -6.31 4.21
N ALA A 272 -19.10 -7.12 3.46
CA ALA A 272 -20.19 -6.61 2.63
C ALA A 272 -21.28 -5.93 3.48
N ASP A 273 -21.70 -6.60 4.56
CA ASP A 273 -22.69 -6.04 5.47
C ASP A 273 -22.15 -4.77 6.14
N PHE A 274 -20.91 -4.82 6.65
CA PHE A 274 -20.31 -3.68 7.35
C PHE A 274 -20.12 -2.46 6.44
N LEU A 275 -19.68 -2.68 5.21
CA LEU A 275 -19.47 -1.61 4.23
C LEU A 275 -20.79 -0.89 3.89
N HIS A 276 -21.89 -1.66 3.83
CA HIS A 276 -23.23 -1.15 3.58
C HIS A 276 -23.82 -0.41 4.78
N ASP A 277 -23.69 -1.01 5.97
CA ASP A 277 -24.33 -0.52 7.19
C ASP A 277 -23.54 0.62 7.87
N HIS A 278 -22.23 0.74 7.60
CA HIS A 278 -21.30 1.67 8.24
C HIS A 278 -20.40 2.41 7.24
N PRO A 279 -20.98 3.14 6.26
CA PRO A 279 -20.20 3.90 5.29
C PRO A 279 -19.39 5.03 5.93
N GLU A 280 -19.80 5.53 7.11
CA GLU A 280 -19.09 6.56 7.87
C GLU A 280 -17.67 6.12 8.27
N HIS A 281 -17.43 4.84 8.53
CA HIS A 281 -16.14 4.37 9.01
C HIS A 281 -14.98 4.75 8.08
N HIS A 282 -15.10 4.48 6.78
CA HIS A 282 -14.03 4.82 5.84
C HIS A 282 -13.95 6.32 5.55
N GLN A 283 -15.05 7.07 5.73
CA GLN A 283 -15.07 8.53 5.57
C GLN A 283 -14.37 9.25 6.74
N GLU A 284 -14.48 8.72 7.95
CA GLU A 284 -13.89 9.28 9.18
C GLU A 284 -12.46 8.80 9.42
N LEU A 285 -12.00 7.80 8.68
CA LEU A 285 -10.70 7.15 8.89
C LEU A 285 -9.52 8.12 8.75
N GLY A 286 -9.59 9.08 7.83
CA GLY A 286 -8.59 10.13 7.68
C GLY A 286 -8.42 10.94 8.96
N GLY A 287 -9.53 11.40 9.58
CA GLY A 287 -9.50 12.14 10.84
C GLY A 287 -8.95 11.31 12.01
N PHE A 288 -9.33 10.03 12.08
CA PHE A 288 -8.82 9.12 13.10
C PHE A 288 -7.29 8.98 13.04
N TYR A 289 -6.73 8.72 11.86
CA TYR A 289 -5.27 8.57 11.72
C TYR A 289 -4.52 9.90 11.74
N GLN A 290 -5.15 11.01 11.31
CA GLN A 290 -4.56 12.33 11.46
C GLN A 290 -4.32 12.68 12.92
N ALA A 291 -5.29 12.39 13.80
CA ALA A 291 -5.11 12.61 15.24
C ALA A 291 -3.90 11.84 15.80
N LYS A 292 -3.71 10.58 15.37
CA LYS A 292 -2.55 9.76 15.79
C LYS A 292 -1.23 10.30 15.21
N ARG A 293 -1.19 10.73 13.94
CA ARG A 293 -0.03 11.38 13.34
C ARG A 293 0.37 12.63 14.10
N ASP A 294 -0.60 13.50 14.36
CA ASP A 294 -0.38 14.78 15.03
C ASP A 294 0.13 14.57 16.46
N LEU A 295 -0.48 13.62 17.17
CA LEU A 295 -0.04 13.20 18.51
C LEU A 295 1.41 12.69 18.50
N PHE A 296 1.74 11.80 17.58
CA PHE A 296 3.11 11.25 17.47
C PHE A 296 4.12 12.34 17.10
N CYS A 297 3.81 13.20 16.13
CA CYS A 297 4.67 14.33 15.75
C CYS A 297 4.86 15.33 16.91
N GLU A 298 3.81 15.61 17.69
CA GLU A 298 3.91 16.50 18.86
C GLU A 298 4.83 15.90 19.94
N PHE A 299 4.73 14.60 20.19
CA PHE A 299 5.62 13.93 21.13
C PHE A 299 7.08 13.92 20.67
N LEU A 300 7.34 13.98 19.38
CA LEU A 300 8.68 13.93 18.79
C LEU A 300 9.33 15.30 18.61
N LYS A 301 8.66 16.41 18.92
CA LYS A 301 9.18 17.77 18.65
C LYS A 301 10.52 18.09 19.32
N ASP A 302 10.80 17.47 20.46
CA ASP A 302 12.05 17.65 21.21
C ASP A 302 13.07 16.49 20.93
N SER A 303 12.78 15.61 19.97
CA SER A 303 13.67 14.52 19.57
C SER A 303 14.82 15.02 18.68
N PRO A 304 15.92 14.26 18.57
CA PRO A 304 17.05 14.61 17.68
C PRO A 304 16.74 14.35 16.19
N PHE A 305 15.49 14.03 15.84
CA PHE A 305 15.07 13.71 14.49
C PHE A 305 14.39 14.89 13.81
N ASP A 306 14.57 14.99 12.48
CA ASP A 306 13.81 15.90 11.64
C ASP A 306 12.44 15.30 11.35
N VAL A 307 11.37 15.97 11.76
CA VAL A 307 10.00 15.50 11.64
C VAL A 307 9.23 16.40 10.68
N VAL A 308 8.92 15.87 9.49
CA VAL A 308 7.98 16.51 8.56
C VAL A 308 6.70 15.67 8.56
N PRO A 309 5.56 16.19 9.05
CA PRO A 309 4.33 15.42 9.13
C PRO A 309 3.91 14.85 7.78
N SER A 310 3.60 13.55 7.73
CA SER A 310 3.16 12.88 6.51
C SER A 310 1.78 13.38 6.06
N ALA A 311 1.55 13.42 4.75
CA ALA A 311 0.28 13.86 4.16
C ALA A 311 -0.75 12.73 4.06
N GLY A 312 -0.33 11.48 4.18
CA GLY A 312 -1.19 10.30 4.09
C GLY A 312 -0.50 9.03 4.53
N SER A 313 -1.16 7.89 4.38
CA SER A 313 -0.80 6.58 4.95
C SER A 313 -0.75 6.59 6.48
N PHE A 314 -0.23 5.56 7.11
CA PHE A 314 0.00 5.54 8.57
C PHE A 314 1.49 5.42 8.93
N PHE A 315 2.35 5.97 8.04
CA PHE A 315 3.78 6.02 8.24
C PHE A 315 4.29 7.44 8.41
N GLN A 316 5.25 7.59 9.32
CA GLN A 316 5.98 8.81 9.54
C GLN A 316 7.46 8.55 9.24
N LEU A 317 8.02 9.36 8.36
CA LEU A 317 9.46 9.39 8.13
C LEU A 317 10.13 10.32 9.14
N LEU A 318 11.22 9.85 9.71
CA LEU A 318 12.08 10.63 10.61
C LEU A 318 13.46 10.76 9.99
N GLY A 319 13.85 12.00 9.68
CA GLY A 319 15.20 12.34 9.25
C GLY A 319 16.16 12.29 10.44
N TYR A 320 17.40 11.81 10.23
CA TYR A 320 18.38 11.71 11.31
C TYR A 320 19.78 12.24 10.96
N GLU A 321 19.86 13.13 9.97
CA GLU A 321 21.14 13.67 9.47
C GLU A 321 21.93 14.42 10.56
N GLY A 322 21.23 15.13 11.45
CA GLY A 322 21.83 15.81 12.60
C GLY A 322 22.20 14.89 13.76
N PHE A 323 21.72 13.64 13.76
CA PHE A 323 21.85 12.71 14.88
C PHE A 323 22.94 11.64 14.65
N SER A 324 23.05 11.05 13.44
CA SER A 324 23.98 9.96 13.15
C SER A 324 24.45 9.96 11.70
N ASN A 325 25.72 9.53 11.52
CA ASN A 325 26.30 9.30 10.19
C ASN A 325 26.18 7.83 9.72
N GLU A 326 25.59 6.96 10.51
CA GLU A 326 25.39 5.56 10.14
C GLU A 326 24.47 5.43 8.91
N LYS A 327 24.58 4.31 8.21
CA LYS A 327 23.56 3.92 7.23
C LYS A 327 22.23 3.66 7.95
N ASP A 328 21.12 3.88 7.27
CA ASP A 328 19.78 3.66 7.84
C ASP A 328 19.56 2.22 8.29
N THR A 329 20.08 1.24 7.55
CA THR A 329 20.05 -0.19 7.91
C THR A 329 20.80 -0.47 9.22
N ASP A 330 21.97 0.12 9.41
CA ASP A 330 22.79 -0.07 10.62
C ASP A 330 22.14 0.66 11.81
N LEU A 331 21.64 1.88 11.59
CA LEU A 331 20.95 2.65 12.62
C LEU A 331 19.67 1.94 13.08
N ALA A 332 18.83 1.43 12.16
CA ALA A 332 17.62 0.68 12.49
C ALA A 332 17.93 -0.53 13.39
N VAL A 333 18.96 -1.32 13.04
CA VAL A 333 19.42 -2.46 13.84
C VAL A 333 19.94 -2.01 15.21
N ARG A 334 20.73 -0.94 15.28
CA ARG A 334 21.25 -0.39 16.55
C ARG A 334 20.13 0.10 17.46
N LEU A 335 19.16 0.86 16.93
CA LEU A 335 18.02 1.33 17.72
C LEU A 335 17.21 0.16 18.26
N THR A 336 16.94 -0.86 17.45
CA THR A 336 16.21 -2.05 17.89
C THR A 336 16.94 -2.78 19.03
N LYS A 337 18.27 -2.97 18.92
CA LYS A 337 19.06 -3.70 19.93
C LYS A 337 19.33 -2.88 21.19
N LYS A 338 19.65 -1.59 21.06
CA LYS A 338 20.15 -0.76 22.17
C LYS A 338 19.07 0.10 22.79
N ALA A 339 18.28 0.77 21.98
CA ALA A 339 17.19 1.63 22.45
C ALA A 339 15.84 0.89 22.59
N LYS A 340 15.76 -0.36 22.13
CA LYS A 340 14.55 -1.20 22.21
C LYS A 340 13.35 -0.62 21.46
N ILE A 341 13.61 0.03 20.32
CA ILE A 341 12.59 0.52 19.41
C ILE A 341 12.93 0.12 17.96
N ALA A 342 11.97 -0.49 17.26
CA ALA A 342 12.16 -0.96 15.89
C ALA A 342 11.51 -0.03 14.88
N SER A 343 12.24 0.24 13.81
CA SER A 343 11.83 1.02 12.63
C SER A 343 12.16 0.27 11.35
N ILE A 344 11.76 0.80 10.20
CA ILE A 344 12.18 0.30 8.89
C ILE A 344 13.18 1.28 8.26
N PRO A 345 14.36 0.82 7.83
CA PRO A 345 15.25 1.60 6.97
C PRO A 345 14.62 1.79 5.59
N VAL A 346 14.83 2.93 4.94
CA VAL A 346 14.17 3.28 3.67
C VAL A 346 15.04 2.94 2.46
N SER A 347 16.38 2.90 2.61
CA SER A 347 17.29 2.61 1.50
C SER A 347 17.04 1.27 0.79
N PRO A 348 16.56 0.18 1.46
CA PRO A 348 16.26 -1.08 0.78
C PRO A 348 15.11 -1.04 -0.23
N PHE A 349 14.37 0.06 -0.28
CA PHE A 349 13.27 0.26 -1.24
C PHE A 349 13.69 1.07 -2.47
N TYR A 350 14.97 1.38 -2.60
CA TYR A 350 15.56 1.99 -3.80
C TYR A 350 16.38 0.95 -4.57
N GLU A 351 16.37 1.03 -5.90
CA GLU A 351 17.28 0.24 -6.73
C GLU A 351 18.74 0.55 -6.39
N ILE A 352 19.04 1.86 -6.24
CA ILE A 352 20.37 2.35 -5.86
C ILE A 352 20.20 3.15 -4.56
N ASP A 353 20.89 2.73 -3.50
CA ASP A 353 20.90 3.44 -2.21
C ASP A 353 21.27 4.91 -2.41
N PRO A 354 20.35 5.87 -2.20
CA PRO A 354 20.62 7.29 -2.40
C PRO A 354 21.39 7.94 -1.23
N GLY A 355 21.69 7.18 -0.18
CA GLY A 355 22.37 7.67 1.01
C GLY A 355 21.51 8.56 1.92
N HIS A 356 20.18 8.55 1.75
CA HIS A 356 19.28 9.34 2.59
C HIS A 356 19.28 8.86 4.04
N LYS A 357 19.30 9.81 4.95
CA LYS A 357 19.32 9.57 6.40
C LYS A 357 17.89 9.60 6.96
N VAL A 358 17.12 8.55 6.65
CA VAL A 358 15.68 8.51 6.97
C VAL A 358 15.27 7.12 7.46
N LEU A 359 14.45 7.07 8.50
CA LEU A 359 13.81 5.85 9.01
C LEU A 359 12.29 6.00 8.95
N ARG A 360 11.58 4.92 8.65
CA ARG A 360 10.12 4.86 8.65
C ARG A 360 9.59 4.27 9.95
N PHE A 361 8.63 4.94 10.57
CA PHE A 361 7.87 4.48 11.74
C PHE A 361 6.38 4.38 11.40
N CYS A 362 5.70 3.40 11.99
CA CYS A 362 4.26 3.22 11.87
C CYS A 362 3.57 3.82 13.09
N PHE A 363 2.67 4.79 12.86
CA PHE A 363 1.87 5.39 13.91
C PHE A 363 0.44 4.82 14.00
N ALA A 364 0.14 3.74 13.29
CA ALA A 364 -1.10 2.99 13.49
C ALA A 364 -1.00 2.16 14.79
N LYS A 365 -0.92 2.86 15.92
CA LYS A 365 -0.70 2.29 17.25
C LYS A 365 -1.62 2.96 18.26
N ASP A 366 -1.83 2.29 19.40
CA ASP A 366 -2.48 2.94 20.53
C ASP A 366 -1.67 4.13 21.02
N ASP A 367 -2.35 5.11 21.62
CA ASP A 367 -1.71 6.36 22.05
C ASP A 367 -0.60 6.12 23.09
N GLU A 368 -0.77 5.13 23.97
CA GLU A 368 0.26 4.71 24.94
C GLU A 368 1.51 4.15 24.24
N THR A 369 1.34 3.35 23.19
CA THR A 369 2.44 2.83 22.36
C THR A 369 3.20 3.97 21.67
N LEU A 370 2.47 4.96 21.14
CA LEU A 370 3.07 6.15 20.50
C LEU A 370 3.85 6.99 21.51
N TYR A 371 3.30 7.21 22.70
CA TYR A 371 3.96 7.93 23.78
C TYR A 371 5.27 7.26 24.20
N GLN A 372 5.24 5.96 24.50
CA GLN A 372 6.43 5.17 24.86
C GLN A 372 7.49 5.20 23.74
N GLY A 373 7.07 5.07 22.48
CA GLY A 373 7.98 5.15 21.34
C GLY A 373 8.66 6.51 21.23
N ALA A 374 7.90 7.59 21.43
CA ALA A 374 8.44 8.95 21.40
C ALA A 374 9.37 9.24 22.59
N GLU A 375 9.04 8.79 23.82
CA GLU A 375 9.96 8.89 24.97
C GLU A 375 11.32 8.25 24.68
N ILE A 376 11.32 7.04 24.09
CA ILE A 376 12.57 6.38 23.70
C ILE A 376 13.34 7.22 22.68
N LEU A 377 12.65 7.71 21.62
CA LEU A 377 13.29 8.49 20.55
C LEU A 377 13.81 9.84 21.03
N CYS A 378 13.14 10.50 21.97
CA CYS A 378 13.58 11.75 22.59
C CYS A 378 14.75 11.56 23.55
N SER A 379 14.99 10.36 24.07
CA SER A 379 16.08 10.05 24.98
C SER A 379 17.41 9.73 24.30
N LEU A 380 17.43 9.65 22.96
CA LEU A 380 18.61 9.33 22.17
C LEU A 380 19.55 10.52 22.04
#